data_690327c04e03d1b595e06c678f719bfe
#
_entry.id   690327c04e03d1b595e06c678f719bfe
#
_cell.length_a   1.000
_cell.length_b   1.000
_cell.length_c   1.000
_cell.angle_alpha   90.00
_cell.angle_beta   90.00
_cell.angle_gamma   90.00
#
_symmetry.space_group_name_H-M   'P 1'
#
loop_
_entity.id
_entity.type
_entity.pdbx_description
1 polymer ?
#
loop_
_entity_poly.entity_id
_entity_poly.type
_entity_poly.pdbx_seq_one_letter_code
_entity_poly.pdbx_strand_id
1 'polypeptide(L)'
;LIFILLFSYLFTSFNLRVNAILVGLLLFFFVGDNLPLLKNYLTSRIDNEMAIFLGNQKQAVDWVYTDSGNEAFGADIYVPPVIPHAYEYLFLWWGKTRYKKEIALEDRLPILYTLYEEDPPHPERLEKWLLRQNGIAKVEKSKRFGAITVERRVRLRN
;
A
#
# COMPACT_ATOMS: atom_id res chain seq x y z
N LEU A 1 -14.49 -14.57 21.35
CA LEU A 1 -15.14 -15.87 21.58
C LEU A 1 -16.58 -15.70 22.10
N ILE A 2 -16.80 -14.92 23.18
CA ILE A 2 -18.13 -14.68 23.79
C ILE A 2 -19.15 -14.14 22.78
N PHE A 3 -18.76 -13.19 21.92
CA PHE A 3 -19.65 -12.66 20.88
C PHE A 3 -20.08 -13.72 19.86
N ILE A 4 -19.17 -14.62 19.46
CA ILE A 4 -19.50 -15.71 18.52
C ILE A 4 -20.51 -16.66 19.15
N LEU A 5 -20.33 -17.02 20.42
CA LEU A 5 -21.24 -17.90 21.14
C LEU A 5 -22.63 -17.25 21.35
N LEU A 6 -22.67 -15.97 21.68
CA LEU A 6 -23.92 -15.20 21.83
C LEU A 6 -24.67 -15.11 20.50
N PHE A 7 -23.97 -14.83 19.41
CA PHE A 7 -24.55 -14.81 18.06
C PHE A 7 -25.08 -16.19 17.67
N SER A 8 -24.29 -17.24 17.88
CA SER A 8 -24.71 -18.62 17.61
C SER A 8 -25.98 -19.00 18.39
N TYR A 9 -26.03 -18.65 19.68
CA TYR A 9 -27.21 -18.89 20.53
C TYR A 9 -28.45 -18.12 20.02
N LEU A 10 -28.32 -16.84 19.70
CA LEU A 10 -29.41 -16.03 19.14
C LEU A 10 -29.95 -16.61 17.86
N PHE A 11 -29.08 -17.10 16.95
CA PHE A 11 -29.48 -17.68 15.69
C PHE A 11 -30.18 -19.06 15.85
N THR A 12 -29.88 -19.78 16.91
CA THR A 12 -30.55 -21.08 17.18
C THR A 12 -31.87 -20.92 17.95
N SER A 13 -32.08 -19.79 18.62
CA SER A 13 -33.25 -19.55 19.48
C SER A 13 -34.49 -19.01 18.75
N PHE A 14 -34.32 -18.44 17.56
CA PHE A 14 -35.41 -17.87 16.78
C PHE A 14 -35.78 -18.71 15.55
N ASN A 15 -36.99 -18.50 15.03
CA ASN A 15 -37.39 -19.15 13.79
C ASN A 15 -36.63 -18.54 12.58
N LEU A 16 -36.57 -19.28 11.47
CA LEU A 16 -35.82 -18.94 10.27
C LEU A 16 -36.15 -17.53 9.73
N ARG A 17 -37.40 -17.08 9.83
CA ARG A 17 -37.84 -15.78 9.31
C ARG A 17 -37.27 -14.63 10.16
N VAL A 18 -37.33 -14.77 11.48
CA VAL A 18 -36.78 -13.78 12.41
C VAL A 18 -35.26 -13.69 12.24
N ASN A 19 -34.59 -14.83 12.13
CA ASN A 19 -33.14 -14.86 11.88
C ASN A 19 -32.78 -14.18 10.56
N ALA A 20 -33.53 -14.45 9.49
CA ALA A 20 -33.28 -13.77 8.21
C ALA A 20 -33.44 -12.26 8.29
N ILE A 21 -34.43 -11.76 9.04
CA ILE A 21 -34.59 -10.31 9.26
C ILE A 21 -33.42 -9.74 10.08
N LEU A 22 -33.02 -10.42 11.15
CA LEU A 22 -31.91 -9.97 12.00
C LEU A 22 -30.58 -9.92 11.22
N VAL A 23 -30.30 -10.96 10.41
CA VAL A 23 -29.12 -10.96 9.52
C VAL A 23 -29.21 -9.85 8.49
N GLY A 24 -30.38 -9.66 7.88
CA GLY A 24 -30.60 -8.60 6.91
C GLY A 24 -30.35 -7.20 7.49
N LEU A 25 -30.87 -6.93 8.70
CA LEU A 25 -30.62 -5.68 9.41
C LEU A 25 -29.14 -5.50 9.75
N LEU A 26 -28.48 -6.53 10.26
CA LEU A 26 -27.06 -6.49 10.59
C LEU A 26 -26.21 -6.19 9.35
N LEU A 27 -26.48 -6.89 8.24
CA LEU A 27 -25.80 -6.64 6.97
C LEU A 27 -26.09 -5.24 6.43
N PHE A 28 -27.33 -4.76 6.55
CA PHE A 28 -27.71 -3.43 6.12
C PHE A 28 -26.91 -2.34 6.86
N PHE A 29 -26.85 -2.41 8.19
CA PHE A 29 -26.04 -1.46 8.99
C PHE A 29 -24.55 -1.63 8.71
N PHE A 30 -24.05 -2.87 8.67
CA PHE A 30 -22.64 -3.13 8.37
C PHE A 30 -22.21 -2.55 7.02
N VAL A 31 -23.00 -2.80 5.97
CA VAL A 31 -22.71 -2.27 4.63
C VAL A 31 -22.87 -0.76 4.61
N GLY A 32 -23.93 -0.22 5.25
CA GLY A 32 -24.17 1.22 5.34
C GLY A 32 -23.00 1.98 5.95
N ASP A 33 -22.41 1.47 7.01
CA ASP A 33 -21.30 2.11 7.71
C ASP A 33 -19.95 1.88 7.01
N ASN A 34 -19.72 0.70 6.46
CA ASN A 34 -18.41 0.34 5.92
C ASN A 34 -18.24 0.67 4.42
N LEU A 35 -19.32 0.68 3.63
CA LEU A 35 -19.22 0.96 2.19
C LEU A 35 -18.69 2.39 1.87
N PRO A 36 -19.10 3.46 2.57
CA PRO A 36 -18.52 4.78 2.38
C PRO A 36 -17.03 4.84 2.73
N LEU A 37 -16.62 4.16 3.80
CA LEU A 37 -15.22 4.07 4.21
C LEU A 37 -14.38 3.34 3.16
N LEU A 38 -14.87 2.18 2.68
CA LEU A 38 -14.23 1.42 1.62
C LEU A 38 -14.13 2.24 0.32
N LYS A 39 -15.22 2.90 -0.08
CA LYS A 39 -15.23 3.78 -1.26
C LYS A 39 -14.18 4.88 -1.11
N ASN A 40 -14.14 5.54 0.04
CA ASN A 40 -13.16 6.60 0.31
C ASN A 40 -11.73 6.06 0.24
N TYR A 41 -11.45 4.91 0.87
CA TYR A 41 -10.14 4.26 0.83
C TYR A 41 -9.69 3.94 -0.60
N LEU A 42 -10.61 3.48 -1.47
CA LEU A 42 -10.29 3.09 -2.84
C LEU A 42 -10.15 4.28 -3.80
N THR A 43 -10.85 5.39 -3.54
CA THR A 43 -10.97 6.50 -4.50
C THR A 43 -10.32 7.80 -4.04
N SER A 44 -10.12 8.00 -2.75
CA SER A 44 -9.46 9.19 -2.23
C SER A 44 -8.00 9.25 -2.66
N ARG A 45 -7.52 10.48 -2.86
CA ARG A 45 -6.11 10.80 -3.13
C ARG A 45 -5.51 11.69 -2.04
N ILE A 46 -6.27 11.89 -0.96
CA ILE A 46 -5.85 12.72 0.16
C ILE A 46 -5.56 11.77 1.32
N ASP A 47 -4.28 11.49 1.53
CA ASP A 47 -3.84 10.70 2.68
C ASP A 47 -3.99 11.51 3.97
N ASN A 48 -4.11 10.82 5.08
CA ASN A 48 -4.08 11.41 6.41
C ASN A 48 -2.97 10.76 7.25
N GLU A 49 -2.76 11.26 8.45
CA GLU A 49 -1.70 10.77 9.35
C GLU A 49 -1.81 9.29 9.73
N MET A 50 -2.99 8.69 9.56
CA MET A 50 -3.27 7.30 9.95
C MET A 50 -3.39 6.34 8.78
N ALA A 51 -3.58 6.85 7.55
CA ALA A 51 -3.84 5.97 6.40
C ALA A 51 -3.34 6.57 5.09
N ILE A 52 -2.57 5.78 4.37
CA ILE A 52 -2.20 6.01 2.98
C ILE A 52 -3.17 5.26 2.08
N PHE A 53 -3.83 5.99 1.20
CA PHE A 53 -4.87 5.42 0.36
C PHE A 53 -4.29 4.71 -0.86
N LEU A 54 -4.95 3.63 -1.26
CA LEU A 54 -4.59 2.81 -2.41
C LEU A 54 -4.44 3.64 -3.71
N GLY A 55 -5.20 4.73 -3.85
CA GLY A 55 -5.09 5.63 -4.99
C GLY A 55 -3.70 6.25 -5.16
N ASN A 56 -3.09 6.70 -4.07
CA ASN A 56 -1.73 7.26 -4.07
C ASN A 56 -0.67 6.17 -4.23
N GLN A 57 -0.84 5.01 -3.60
CA GLN A 57 0.04 3.86 -3.81
C GLN A 57 0.09 3.45 -5.29
N LYS A 58 -1.09 3.36 -5.94
CA LYS A 58 -1.18 3.08 -7.38
C LYS A 58 -0.49 4.14 -8.23
N GLN A 59 -0.69 5.43 -7.93
CA GLN A 59 -0.02 6.51 -8.67
C GLN A 59 1.50 6.47 -8.51
N ALA A 60 1.98 6.16 -7.31
CA ALA A 60 3.41 6.02 -7.03
C ALA A 60 4.04 4.90 -7.87
N VAL A 61 3.42 3.71 -7.87
CA VAL A 61 3.90 2.56 -8.65
C VAL A 61 3.75 2.82 -10.17
N ASP A 62 2.66 3.44 -10.61
CA ASP A 62 2.43 3.82 -12.00
C ASP A 62 3.52 4.77 -12.51
N TRP A 63 3.90 5.75 -11.68
CA TRP A 63 4.97 6.67 -12.01
C TRP A 63 6.32 5.95 -12.18
N VAL A 64 6.66 4.99 -11.32
CA VAL A 64 7.89 4.21 -11.44
C VAL A 64 7.95 3.50 -12.79
N TYR A 65 6.90 2.79 -13.18
CA TYR A 65 6.86 2.09 -14.46
C TYR A 65 6.91 3.03 -15.66
N THR A 66 6.23 4.16 -15.56
CA THR A 66 6.20 5.18 -16.63
C THR A 66 7.56 5.86 -16.78
N ASP A 67 8.18 6.26 -15.67
CA ASP A 67 9.49 6.93 -15.68
C ASP A 67 10.63 5.99 -16.08
N SER A 68 10.57 4.72 -15.70
CA SER A 68 11.57 3.73 -16.09
C SER A 68 11.52 3.36 -17.58
N GLY A 69 10.40 3.59 -18.26
CA GLY A 69 10.27 3.23 -19.67
C GLY A 69 10.63 1.77 -19.94
N ASN A 70 11.66 1.53 -20.73
CA ASN A 70 12.18 0.19 -21.05
C ASN A 70 13.38 -0.23 -20.17
N GLU A 71 13.86 0.65 -19.30
CA GLU A 71 15.01 0.35 -18.45
C GLU A 71 14.63 -0.63 -17.33
N ALA A 72 15.52 -1.60 -17.07
CA ALA A 72 15.39 -2.47 -15.92
C ALA A 72 15.73 -1.70 -14.64
N PHE A 73 14.96 -1.90 -13.59
CA PHE A 73 15.12 -1.20 -12.32
C PHE A 73 14.90 -2.13 -11.13
N GLY A 74 15.57 -1.81 -10.02
CA GLY A 74 15.24 -2.34 -8.71
C GLY A 74 14.34 -1.39 -7.93
N ALA A 75 13.68 -1.88 -6.89
CA ALA A 75 12.93 -1.05 -5.95
C ALA A 75 13.29 -1.42 -4.51
N ASP A 76 13.44 -0.39 -3.65
CA ASP A 76 13.57 -0.54 -2.21
C ASP A 76 12.50 0.32 -1.54
N ILE A 77 11.77 -0.26 -0.59
CA ILE A 77 10.52 0.32 -0.08
C ILE A 77 10.57 0.39 1.44
N TYR A 78 10.26 1.56 1.99
CA TYR A 78 10.12 1.79 3.42
C TYR A 78 8.67 2.13 3.77
N VAL A 79 8.04 1.29 4.60
CA VAL A 79 6.68 1.46 5.10
C VAL A 79 6.66 1.21 6.61
N PRO A 80 6.40 2.23 7.43
CA PRO A 80 6.24 2.03 8.88
C PRO A 80 4.83 1.54 9.23
N PRO A 81 4.67 0.73 10.26
CA PRO A 81 5.63 -0.11 10.99
C PRO A 81 5.74 -1.51 10.38
N VAL A 82 5.30 -1.70 9.17
CA VAL A 82 4.93 -2.99 8.57
C VAL A 82 5.82 -3.31 7.35
N ILE A 83 5.69 -4.54 6.87
CA ILE A 83 6.33 -5.04 5.67
C ILE A 83 5.61 -4.45 4.43
N PRO A 84 6.33 -4.07 3.35
CA PRO A 84 5.79 -3.34 2.20
C PRO A 84 4.96 -4.22 1.22
N HIS A 85 4.25 -5.23 1.72
CA HIS A 85 3.52 -6.19 0.89
C HIS A 85 2.52 -5.55 -0.09
N ALA A 86 1.90 -4.42 0.27
CA ALA A 86 0.97 -3.74 -0.62
C ALA A 86 1.67 -3.23 -1.89
N TYR A 87 2.86 -2.64 -1.74
CA TYR A 87 3.65 -2.16 -2.87
C TYR A 87 4.27 -3.32 -3.66
N GLU A 88 4.81 -4.34 -2.99
CA GLU A 88 5.33 -5.54 -3.65
C GLU A 88 4.26 -6.17 -4.54
N TYR A 89 3.03 -6.33 -4.00
CA TYR A 89 1.90 -6.82 -4.76
C TYR A 89 1.55 -5.93 -5.96
N LEU A 90 1.50 -4.60 -5.76
CA LEU A 90 1.20 -3.65 -6.83
C LEU A 90 2.26 -3.69 -7.94
N PHE A 91 3.54 -3.76 -7.58
CA PHE A 91 4.61 -3.91 -8.55
C PHE A 91 4.48 -5.21 -9.34
N LEU A 92 4.31 -6.35 -8.68
CA LEU A 92 4.15 -7.63 -9.35
C LEU A 92 2.90 -7.66 -10.23
N TRP A 93 1.77 -7.20 -9.71
CA TRP A 93 0.50 -7.24 -10.42
C TRP A 93 0.50 -6.31 -11.64
N TRP A 94 0.90 -5.08 -11.50
CA TRP A 94 0.93 -4.13 -12.62
C TRP A 94 2.08 -4.38 -13.56
N GLY A 95 3.23 -4.78 -13.06
CA GLY A 95 4.34 -5.21 -13.90
C GLY A 95 3.88 -6.27 -14.88
N LYS A 96 3.21 -7.31 -14.37
CA LYS A 96 2.71 -8.42 -15.20
C LYS A 96 1.53 -8.05 -16.10
N THR A 97 0.52 -7.34 -15.55
CA THR A 97 -0.77 -7.15 -16.25
C THR A 97 -0.80 -5.93 -17.13
N ARG A 98 -0.20 -4.81 -16.70
CA ARG A 98 -0.30 -3.52 -17.37
C ARG A 98 0.95 -3.15 -18.17
N TYR A 99 2.12 -3.38 -17.59
CA TYR A 99 3.40 -2.96 -18.20
C TYR A 99 4.15 -4.09 -18.87
N LYS A 100 3.73 -5.35 -18.66
CA LYS A 100 4.39 -6.58 -19.19
C LYS A 100 5.88 -6.59 -18.88
N LYS A 101 6.24 -6.16 -17.69
CA LYS A 101 7.59 -5.96 -17.20
C LYS A 101 7.71 -6.55 -15.80
N GLU A 102 8.68 -7.43 -15.60
CA GLU A 102 9.00 -7.93 -14.27
C GLU A 102 9.97 -6.98 -13.58
N ILE A 103 9.74 -6.77 -12.29
CA ILE A 103 10.64 -6.01 -11.44
C ILE A 103 11.62 -6.97 -10.76
N ALA A 104 12.87 -6.59 -10.73
CA ALA A 104 13.88 -7.28 -9.93
C ALA A 104 14.03 -6.58 -8.58
N LEU A 105 13.26 -7.03 -7.59
CA LEU A 105 13.27 -6.43 -6.23
C LEU A 105 14.62 -6.58 -5.52
N GLU A 106 15.41 -7.60 -5.88
CA GLU A 106 16.67 -7.95 -5.21
C GLU A 106 17.92 -7.69 -6.05
N ASP A 107 17.81 -7.43 -7.35
CA ASP A 107 18.94 -7.27 -8.23
C ASP A 107 19.63 -5.90 -8.08
N ARG A 108 20.96 -5.90 -8.14
CA ARG A 108 21.79 -4.69 -8.13
C ARG A 108 21.80 -4.00 -9.49
N LEU A 109 20.63 -3.61 -9.96
CA LEU A 109 20.48 -2.89 -11.22
C LEU A 109 20.99 -1.44 -11.10
N PRO A 110 21.46 -0.82 -12.21
CA PRO A 110 21.96 0.55 -12.20
C PRO A 110 20.94 1.58 -11.70
N ILE A 111 19.65 1.36 -12.02
CA ILE A 111 18.55 2.21 -11.59
C ILE A 111 17.87 1.58 -10.39
N LEU A 112 17.69 2.39 -9.36
CA LEU A 112 16.99 2.05 -8.14
C LEU A 112 15.87 3.06 -7.90
N TYR A 113 14.65 2.58 -7.71
CA TYR A 113 13.58 3.41 -7.16
C TYR A 113 13.46 3.17 -5.67
N THR A 114 13.46 4.26 -4.90
CA THR A 114 13.13 4.22 -3.48
C THR A 114 11.74 4.79 -3.28
N LEU A 115 10.86 4.04 -2.63
CA LEU A 115 9.54 4.48 -2.22
C LEU A 115 9.50 4.51 -0.70
N TYR A 116 9.05 5.61 -0.12
CA TYR A 116 8.94 5.67 1.32
C TYR A 116 7.74 6.51 1.76
N GLU A 117 7.18 6.07 2.88
CA GLU A 117 6.12 6.76 3.60
C GLU A 117 6.72 7.52 4.77
N GLU A 118 6.06 8.61 5.17
CA GLU A 118 6.44 9.34 6.39
C GLU A 118 6.21 8.45 7.62
N ASP A 119 7.11 8.55 8.60
CA ASP A 119 7.02 7.84 9.89
C ASP A 119 7.00 8.86 11.04
N PRO A 120 5.90 9.61 11.23
CA PRO A 120 5.85 10.66 12.24
C PRO A 120 6.12 10.20 13.67
N PRO A 121 5.70 8.97 14.09
CA PRO A 121 6.02 8.45 15.41
C PRO A 121 7.51 8.13 15.60
N HIS A 122 8.23 7.81 14.50
CA HIS A 122 9.61 7.36 14.54
C HIS A 122 10.44 7.90 13.38
N PRO A 123 10.58 9.23 13.23
CA PRO A 123 11.26 9.85 12.10
C PRO A 123 12.73 9.41 11.98
N GLU A 124 13.37 9.07 13.09
CA GLU A 124 14.75 8.57 13.13
C GLU A 124 14.96 7.25 12.37
N ARG A 125 13.89 6.45 12.19
CA ARG A 125 13.96 5.20 11.42
C ARG A 125 14.04 5.48 9.93
N LEU A 126 13.19 6.38 9.46
CA LEU A 126 13.20 6.82 8.07
C LEU A 126 14.53 7.51 7.73
N GLU A 127 15.04 8.38 8.60
CA GLU A 127 16.33 9.04 8.41
C GLU A 127 17.47 8.03 8.25
N LYS A 128 17.56 7.02 9.12
CA LYS A 128 18.57 5.96 9.03
C LYS A 128 18.44 5.18 7.73
N TRP A 129 17.22 4.90 7.29
CA TRP A 129 16.98 4.20 6.04
C TRP A 129 17.43 5.06 4.84
N LEU A 130 17.08 6.36 4.82
CA LEU A 130 17.50 7.30 3.78
C LEU A 130 19.03 7.48 3.74
N LEU A 131 19.70 7.56 4.88
CA LEU A 131 21.16 7.59 4.95
C LEU A 131 21.77 6.35 4.30
N ARG A 132 21.24 5.16 4.55
CA ARG A 132 21.67 3.94 3.88
C ARG A 132 21.47 4.02 2.37
N GLN A 133 20.32 4.51 1.90
CA GLN A 133 20.04 4.68 0.48
C GLN A 133 21.00 5.68 -0.19
N ASN A 134 21.32 6.77 0.48
CA ASN A 134 22.28 7.77 -0.01
C ASN A 134 23.71 7.21 -0.15
N GLY A 135 24.08 6.23 0.67
CA GLY A 135 25.33 5.50 0.55
C GLY A 135 25.39 4.52 -0.63
N ILE A 136 24.24 4.13 -1.19
CA ILE A 136 24.12 3.13 -2.27
C ILE A 136 23.90 3.81 -3.63
N ALA A 137 23.10 4.88 -3.66
CA ALA A 137 22.64 5.48 -4.90
C ALA A 137 22.37 6.99 -4.73
N LYS A 138 22.60 7.77 -5.80
CA LYS A 138 22.34 9.19 -5.85
C LYS A 138 20.95 9.48 -6.43
N VAL A 139 20.19 10.36 -5.79
CA VAL A 139 18.88 10.81 -6.27
C VAL A 139 19.05 11.60 -7.58
N GLU A 140 18.30 11.21 -8.60
CA GLU A 140 18.23 11.88 -9.90
C GLU A 140 16.92 12.65 -10.05
N LYS A 141 15.80 12.04 -9.64
CA LYS A 141 14.48 12.63 -9.67
C LYS A 141 13.71 12.25 -8.42
N SER A 142 12.79 13.11 -7.99
CA SER A 142 11.88 12.83 -6.88
C SER A 142 10.47 13.29 -7.22
N LYS A 143 9.46 12.55 -6.77
CA LYS A 143 8.06 12.90 -6.90
C LYS A 143 7.27 12.44 -5.68
N ARG A 144 6.29 13.25 -5.28
CA ARG A 144 5.43 12.96 -4.13
C ARG A 144 4.00 12.66 -4.56
N PHE A 145 3.37 11.66 -3.88
CA PHE A 145 1.99 11.23 -4.08
C PHE A 145 1.33 11.09 -2.71
N GLY A 146 0.64 12.14 -2.27
CA GLY A 146 0.16 12.20 -0.89
C GLY A 146 1.31 12.16 0.11
N ALA A 147 1.30 11.22 1.04
CA ALA A 147 2.38 11.00 2.00
C ALA A 147 3.48 10.04 1.50
N ILE A 148 3.41 9.61 0.24
CA ILE A 148 4.41 8.73 -0.37
C ILE A 148 5.41 9.58 -1.16
N THR A 149 6.70 9.41 -0.90
CA THR A 149 7.76 9.96 -1.74
C THR A 149 8.41 8.85 -2.57
N VAL A 150 8.58 9.10 -3.84
CA VAL A 150 9.25 8.18 -4.78
C VAL A 150 10.45 8.90 -5.37
N GLU A 151 11.61 8.24 -5.32
CA GLU A 151 12.84 8.77 -5.90
C GLU A 151 13.43 7.78 -6.89
N ARG A 152 13.76 8.28 -8.08
CA ARG A 152 14.65 7.60 -9.02
C ARG A 152 16.08 7.89 -8.60
N ARG A 153 16.87 6.84 -8.45
CA ARG A 153 18.26 6.90 -8.03
C ARG A 153 19.15 6.15 -9.01
N VAL A 154 20.35 6.65 -9.21
CA VAL A 154 21.42 5.96 -9.95
C VAL A 154 22.40 5.37 -8.95
N ARG A 155 22.66 4.07 -9.03
CA ARG A 155 23.60 3.40 -8.13
C ARG A 155 25.01 3.93 -8.32
N LEU A 156 25.71 4.12 -7.21
CA LEU A 156 27.11 4.46 -7.21
C LEU A 156 27.92 3.25 -7.76
N ARG A 157 28.83 3.52 -8.68
CA ARG A 157 29.79 2.50 -9.13
C ARG A 157 30.82 2.32 -8.01
N ASN A 158 30.80 1.17 -7.36
CA ASN A 158 31.91 0.74 -6.51
C ASN A 158 33.01 0.16 -7.38
#